data_3f868f909324235170f22a588b74b019
#
_entry.id   3f868f909324235170f22a588b74b019
#
_cell.length_a   1.000
_cell.length_b   1.000
_cell.length_c   1.000
_cell.angle_alpha   90.00
_cell.angle_beta   90.00
_cell.angle_gamma   90.00
#
_symmetry.space_group_name_H-M   'P 1'
#
loop_
_entity.id
_entity.type
_entity.pdbx_description
1 polymer ?
#
loop_
_entity_poly.entity_id
_entity_poly.type
_entity_poly.pdbx_seq_one_letter_code
_entity_poly.pdbx_strand_id
1 'polypeptide(L)'
;MRNLPTYIIGVIVSLLLTLFILYPLAAVLVESFVVVRPMHLDELKEMTEEALAYLPEDRRERQIRAWVASATPTQALEATAATLELIGHPPSWDRTDRYERQRAAAEQAVASLDPADRKRFDAEYPLVLVMLHKRIPLAFMIRDKIPKEKFDGLREGSIKAFGLDQYSKIFIEPRLAQAARNSLVLGVITGILATALAFAISYGINRGGMPLPNLVRYGTLTPLVSPPIIVAFATILLFGREGLVTRTLLEETLGWINADQTNLYGWGGVIIAQTLSFLPAAFIVLDDVMAKQEGRLEDAAAILGAGAGQTFRRVTLPMAQPALIKAFIVVFVMSMTDFANPLTIGRGMPILAGILYDEMIGFHNTRLSAALAVWLITPAVAFSLLSGRIGRRKRYSTDGRNAGRSELPIPAAARIGLIAVTYSVLALIAVVYATVVVGSFVRMWGVDYSFTLGWYFPEYANTAG
;
A
#
# COMPACT_ATOMS: atom_id res chain seq x y z
N MET A 1 -7.48 37.74 -29.46
CA MET A 1 -6.91 37.90 -28.10
C MET A 1 -7.77 37.37 -26.95
N ARG A 2 -8.94 36.79 -27.22
CA ARG A 2 -9.91 36.34 -26.18
C ARG A 2 -9.53 35.06 -25.42
N ASN A 3 -8.58 34.28 -25.89
CA ASN A 3 -8.21 32.96 -25.31
C ASN A 3 -6.86 32.95 -24.55
N LEU A 4 -6.14 34.07 -24.48
CA LEU A 4 -4.84 34.15 -23.81
C LEU A 4 -4.90 33.76 -22.30
N PRO A 5 -5.87 34.26 -21.51
CA PRO A 5 -5.96 33.85 -20.09
C PRO A 5 -6.27 32.37 -19.92
N THR A 6 -7.06 31.78 -20.82
CA THR A 6 -7.38 30.34 -20.79
C THR A 6 -6.13 29.48 -21.08
N TYR A 7 -5.26 29.89 -22.01
CA TYR A 7 -4.00 29.22 -22.28
C TYR A 7 -3.02 29.35 -21.10
N ILE A 8 -2.92 30.54 -20.50
CA ILE A 8 -2.06 30.77 -19.32
C ILE A 8 -2.51 29.89 -18.14
N ILE A 9 -3.82 29.87 -17.86
CA ILE A 9 -4.38 29.00 -16.81
C ILE A 9 -4.10 27.52 -17.13
N GLY A 10 -4.29 27.10 -18.38
CA GLY A 10 -4.01 25.73 -18.82
C GLY A 10 -2.54 25.34 -18.62
N VAL A 11 -1.61 26.22 -18.94
CA VAL A 11 -0.17 26.01 -18.74
C VAL A 11 0.16 25.92 -17.24
N ILE A 12 -0.37 26.82 -16.41
CA ILE A 12 -0.15 26.80 -14.97
C ILE A 12 -0.70 25.52 -14.35
N VAL A 13 -1.93 25.13 -14.69
CA VAL A 13 -2.52 23.87 -14.20
C VAL A 13 -1.71 22.65 -14.64
N SER A 14 -1.27 22.61 -15.91
CA SER A 14 -0.42 21.50 -16.41
C SER A 14 0.91 21.44 -15.68
N LEU A 15 1.53 22.56 -15.39
CA LEU A 15 2.81 22.65 -14.67
C LEU A 15 2.64 22.21 -13.21
N LEU A 16 1.56 22.61 -12.56
CA LEU A 16 1.22 22.17 -11.20
C LEU A 16 0.95 20.65 -11.17
N LEU A 17 0.19 20.12 -12.12
CA LEU A 17 -0.05 18.67 -12.23
C LEU A 17 1.24 17.90 -12.44
N THR A 18 2.14 18.40 -13.31
CA THR A 18 3.45 17.78 -13.53
C THR A 18 4.29 17.80 -12.26
N LEU A 19 4.36 18.95 -11.59
CA LEU A 19 5.21 19.12 -10.40
C LEU A 19 4.69 18.33 -9.20
N PHE A 20 3.37 18.37 -8.93
CA PHE A 20 2.80 17.80 -7.71
C PHE A 20 2.25 16.38 -7.86
N ILE A 21 2.04 15.89 -9.07
CA ILE A 21 1.51 14.55 -9.32
C ILE A 21 2.49 13.69 -10.11
N LEU A 22 2.90 14.14 -11.31
CA LEU A 22 3.73 13.29 -12.19
C LEU A 22 5.15 13.13 -11.67
N TYR A 23 5.76 14.19 -11.14
CA TYR A 23 7.12 14.10 -10.58
C TYR A 23 7.21 13.17 -9.37
N PRO A 24 6.36 13.28 -8.32
CA PRO A 24 6.38 12.32 -7.20
C PRO A 24 6.10 10.89 -7.63
N LEU A 25 5.16 10.66 -8.55
CA LEU A 25 4.89 9.32 -9.09
C LEU A 25 6.09 8.74 -9.83
N ALA A 26 6.76 9.55 -10.66
CA ALA A 26 7.98 9.14 -11.35
C ALA A 26 9.11 8.85 -10.36
N ALA A 27 9.27 9.67 -9.32
CA ALA A 27 10.26 9.46 -8.27
C ALA A 27 10.02 8.14 -7.51
N VAL A 28 8.78 7.85 -7.13
CA VAL A 28 8.40 6.57 -6.50
C VAL A 28 8.67 5.41 -7.44
N LEU A 29 8.33 5.54 -8.72
CA LEU A 29 8.59 4.50 -9.72
C LEU A 29 10.09 4.23 -9.86
N VAL A 30 10.92 5.26 -9.97
CA VAL A 30 12.38 5.12 -10.06
C VAL A 30 12.95 4.48 -8.79
N GLU A 31 12.55 4.97 -7.61
CA GLU A 31 13.03 4.44 -6.32
C GLU A 31 12.65 2.97 -6.11
N SER A 32 11.53 2.51 -6.68
CA SER A 32 11.09 1.10 -6.60
C SER A 32 12.05 0.11 -7.28
N PHE A 33 12.85 0.59 -8.25
CA PHE A 33 13.87 -0.21 -8.93
C PHE A 33 15.27 -0.02 -8.34
N VAL A 34 15.45 0.84 -7.34
CA VAL A 34 16.75 1.05 -6.70
C VAL A 34 17.01 -0.07 -5.71
N VAL A 35 18.09 -0.78 -5.91
CA VAL A 35 18.58 -1.84 -5.04
C VAL A 35 19.92 -1.42 -4.46
N VAL A 36 20.11 -1.62 -3.16
CA VAL A 36 21.42 -1.46 -2.52
C VAL A 36 22.02 -2.85 -2.38
N ARG A 37 23.12 -3.05 -3.07
CA ARG A 37 23.88 -4.29 -2.97
C ARG A 37 25.28 -4.02 -2.42
N PRO A 38 25.88 -4.98 -1.72
CA PRO A 38 27.29 -4.91 -1.37
C PRO A 38 28.10 -4.74 -2.65
N MET A 39 29.16 -3.96 -2.58
CA MET A 39 30.13 -3.86 -3.67
C MET A 39 30.92 -5.15 -3.79
N HIS A 40 31.21 -5.57 -5.03
CA HIS A 40 32.24 -6.57 -5.28
C HIS A 40 33.62 -5.99 -4.93
N LEU A 41 34.60 -6.88 -4.68
CA LEU A 41 35.95 -6.47 -4.29
C LEU A 41 36.60 -5.49 -5.30
N ASP A 42 36.37 -5.73 -6.58
CA ASP A 42 36.88 -4.88 -7.66
C ASP A 42 36.25 -3.48 -7.63
N GLU A 43 34.94 -3.38 -7.45
CA GLU A 43 34.23 -2.10 -7.37
C GLU A 43 34.63 -1.31 -6.12
N LEU A 44 34.80 -2.02 -5.00
CA LEU A 44 35.22 -1.41 -3.75
C LEU A 44 36.70 -0.94 -3.84
N LYS A 45 37.51 -1.69 -4.56
CA LYS A 45 38.90 -1.31 -4.87
C LYS A 45 38.92 -0.03 -5.68
N GLU A 46 38.22 0.02 -6.81
CA GLU A 46 38.16 1.19 -7.69
C GLU A 46 37.70 2.44 -6.93
N MET A 47 36.63 2.30 -6.14
CA MET A 47 36.11 3.40 -5.31
C MET A 47 37.13 3.85 -4.25
N THR A 48 37.86 2.91 -3.66
CA THR A 48 38.88 3.24 -2.64
C THR A 48 40.08 3.93 -3.27
N GLU A 49 40.52 3.50 -4.46
CA GLU A 49 41.59 4.15 -5.24
C GLU A 49 41.21 5.58 -5.62
N GLU A 50 39.97 5.75 -6.15
CA GLU A 50 39.41 7.07 -6.45
C GLU A 50 39.39 7.97 -5.20
N ALA A 51 38.96 7.42 -4.07
CA ALA A 51 38.88 8.13 -2.80
C ALA A 51 40.28 8.56 -2.32
N LEU A 52 41.25 7.69 -2.44
CA LEU A 52 42.68 8.01 -2.10
C LEU A 52 43.27 9.08 -3.01
N ALA A 53 42.82 9.20 -4.26
CA ALA A 53 43.29 10.23 -5.19
C ALA A 53 42.89 11.66 -4.73
N TYR A 54 41.90 11.82 -3.88
CA TYR A 54 41.53 13.13 -3.27
C TYR A 54 42.53 13.56 -2.18
N LEU A 55 43.41 12.67 -1.72
CA LEU A 55 44.51 13.04 -0.80
C LEU A 55 45.73 13.48 -1.57
N PRO A 56 46.49 14.53 -1.12
CA PRO A 56 47.77 14.86 -1.66
C PRO A 56 48.73 13.66 -1.60
N GLU A 57 49.55 13.48 -2.62
CA GLU A 57 50.36 12.27 -2.80
C GLU A 57 51.30 11.99 -1.60
N ASP A 58 51.93 13.03 -1.05
CA ASP A 58 52.75 12.94 0.14
C ASP A 58 51.98 12.52 1.42
N ARG A 59 50.71 12.89 1.53
CA ARG A 59 49.79 12.47 2.61
C ARG A 59 49.28 11.08 2.38
N ARG A 60 48.93 10.74 1.14
CA ARG A 60 48.38 9.44 0.78
C ARG A 60 49.31 8.31 1.17
N GLU A 61 50.58 8.37 0.75
CA GLU A 61 51.53 7.34 1.08
C GLU A 61 51.84 7.23 2.58
N ARG A 62 52.01 8.37 3.26
CA ARG A 62 52.20 8.37 4.72
C ARG A 62 51.02 7.77 5.47
N GLN A 63 49.80 8.09 5.02
CA GLN A 63 48.59 7.59 5.66
C GLN A 63 48.40 6.09 5.44
N ILE A 64 48.66 5.59 4.23
CA ILE A 64 48.56 4.15 3.92
C ILE A 64 49.61 3.39 4.76
N ARG A 65 50.87 3.84 4.82
CA ARG A 65 51.90 3.22 5.67
C ARG A 65 51.51 3.20 7.15
N ALA A 66 50.93 4.28 7.66
CA ALA A 66 50.49 4.35 9.04
C ALA A 66 49.33 3.34 9.32
N TRP A 67 48.39 3.21 8.38
CA TRP A 67 47.27 2.28 8.50
C TRP A 67 47.73 0.83 8.41
N VAL A 68 48.63 0.48 7.52
CA VAL A 68 49.27 -0.85 7.44
C VAL A 68 50.01 -1.19 8.73
N ALA A 69 50.79 -0.26 9.25
CA ALA A 69 51.53 -0.46 10.51
C ALA A 69 50.61 -0.61 11.74
N SER A 70 49.41 -0.01 11.71
CA SER A 70 48.41 -0.08 12.81
C SER A 70 47.40 -1.20 12.67
N ALA A 71 47.51 -2.06 11.64
CA ALA A 71 46.61 -3.15 11.41
C ALA A 71 46.71 -4.23 12.53
N THR A 72 45.55 -4.68 13.02
CA THR A 72 45.51 -5.81 13.94
C THR A 72 45.87 -7.10 13.20
N PRO A 73 46.35 -8.14 13.92
CA PRO A 73 46.65 -9.43 13.30
C PRO A 73 45.47 -10.03 12.50
N THR A 74 44.25 -9.88 13.00
CA THR A 74 43.03 -10.31 12.30
C THR A 74 42.80 -9.52 11.01
N GLN A 75 42.93 -8.19 11.06
CA GLN A 75 42.80 -7.32 9.89
C GLN A 75 43.85 -7.64 8.82
N ALA A 76 45.07 -7.92 9.25
CA ALA A 76 46.14 -8.31 8.33
C ALA A 76 45.86 -9.66 7.65
N LEU A 77 45.30 -10.63 8.38
CA LEU A 77 44.91 -11.93 7.85
C LEU A 77 43.75 -11.81 6.83
N GLU A 78 42.71 -11.06 7.15
CA GLU A 78 41.58 -10.80 6.23
C GLU A 78 42.04 -10.08 4.96
N ALA A 79 42.90 -9.06 5.09
CA ALA A 79 43.50 -8.36 3.96
C ALA A 79 44.36 -9.30 3.11
N THR A 80 45.15 -10.18 3.73
CA THR A 80 45.94 -11.19 3.02
C THR A 80 45.05 -12.14 2.21
N ALA A 81 43.98 -12.68 2.82
CA ALA A 81 43.04 -13.54 2.14
C ALA A 81 42.39 -12.86 0.92
N ALA A 82 41.91 -11.63 1.08
CA ALA A 82 41.27 -10.86 0.02
C ALA A 82 42.26 -10.46 -1.07
N THR A 83 43.53 -10.15 -0.72
CA THR A 83 44.57 -9.85 -1.72
C THR A 83 44.91 -11.08 -2.54
N LEU A 84 45.05 -12.25 -1.92
CA LEU A 84 45.26 -13.51 -2.64
C LEU A 84 44.14 -13.82 -3.61
N GLU A 85 42.88 -13.64 -3.16
CA GLU A 85 41.68 -13.82 -4.02
C GLU A 85 41.75 -12.86 -5.23
N LEU A 86 42.08 -11.58 -4.99
CA LEU A 86 42.14 -10.56 -6.04
C LEU A 86 43.21 -10.84 -7.10
N ILE A 87 44.34 -11.43 -6.71
CA ILE A 87 45.42 -11.79 -7.66
C ILE A 87 45.23 -13.18 -8.29
N GLY A 88 44.13 -13.89 -8.01
CA GLY A 88 43.78 -15.18 -8.62
C GLY A 88 44.27 -16.40 -7.84
N HIS A 89 44.72 -16.24 -6.61
CA HIS A 89 45.17 -17.32 -5.70
C HIS A 89 44.24 -17.42 -4.48
N PRO A 90 42.96 -17.86 -4.63
CA PRO A 90 42.01 -17.89 -3.54
C PRO A 90 42.53 -18.73 -2.36
N PRO A 91 42.31 -18.26 -1.10
CA PRO A 91 42.82 -18.96 0.07
C PRO A 91 42.23 -20.37 0.20
N SER A 92 43.13 -21.33 0.48
CA SER A 92 42.78 -22.76 0.65
C SER A 92 42.41 -23.15 2.07
N TRP A 93 42.50 -22.22 3.05
CA TRP A 93 42.13 -22.50 4.46
C TRP A 93 40.66 -22.23 4.75
N ASP A 94 40.12 -22.96 5.73
CA ASP A 94 38.76 -22.77 6.20
C ASP A 94 38.70 -21.53 7.12
N ARG A 95 37.77 -20.63 6.85
CA ARG A 95 37.49 -19.45 7.68
C ARG A 95 37.00 -19.81 9.10
N THR A 96 36.56 -21.05 9.33
CA THR A 96 36.15 -21.57 10.64
C THR A 96 37.30 -22.12 11.48
N ASP A 97 38.49 -22.30 10.89
CA ASP A 97 39.68 -22.76 11.60
C ASP A 97 40.14 -21.78 12.67
N ARG A 98 40.92 -22.29 13.67
CA ARG A 98 41.53 -21.43 14.67
C ARG A 98 42.49 -20.43 14.01
N TYR A 99 42.53 -19.23 14.51
CA TYR A 99 43.33 -18.12 14.00
C TYR A 99 44.77 -18.51 13.68
N GLU A 100 45.49 -19.25 14.56
CA GLU A 100 46.88 -19.66 14.37
C GLU A 100 47.04 -20.57 13.12
N ARG A 101 46.06 -21.44 12.81
CA ARG A 101 46.09 -22.29 11.62
C ARG A 101 45.86 -21.46 10.35
N GLN A 102 44.89 -20.55 10.39
CA GLN A 102 44.64 -19.64 9.26
C GLN A 102 45.86 -18.76 8.96
N ARG A 103 46.48 -18.26 10.00
CA ARG A 103 47.70 -17.45 9.87
C ARG A 103 48.85 -18.24 9.26
N ALA A 104 49.12 -19.43 9.76
CA ALA A 104 50.18 -20.28 9.20
C ALA A 104 49.93 -20.63 7.72
N ALA A 105 48.71 -20.96 7.37
CA ALA A 105 48.30 -21.24 6.00
C ALA A 105 48.44 -19.99 5.09
N ALA A 106 48.06 -18.81 5.60
CA ALA A 106 48.24 -17.54 4.87
C ALA A 106 49.72 -17.21 4.61
N GLU A 107 50.57 -17.33 5.63
CA GLU A 107 52.02 -17.13 5.52
C GLU A 107 52.62 -18.12 4.48
N GLN A 108 52.19 -19.39 4.51
CA GLN A 108 52.61 -20.38 3.53
C GLN A 108 52.13 -20.06 2.10
N ALA A 109 50.87 -19.68 1.95
CA ALA A 109 50.31 -19.30 0.66
C ALA A 109 51.07 -18.12 0.02
N VAL A 110 51.32 -17.08 0.81
CA VAL A 110 52.10 -15.92 0.35
C VAL A 110 53.55 -16.28 0.05
N ALA A 111 54.18 -17.19 0.79
CA ALA A 111 55.54 -17.66 0.56
C ALA A 111 55.65 -18.53 -0.71
N SER A 112 54.59 -19.20 -1.11
CA SER A 112 54.52 -20.07 -2.31
C SER A 112 54.26 -19.31 -3.61
N LEU A 113 53.96 -18.00 -3.57
CA LEU A 113 53.78 -17.18 -4.77
C LEU A 113 55.03 -17.08 -5.62
N ASP A 114 54.88 -17.10 -6.92
CA ASP A 114 55.98 -16.82 -7.83
C ASP A 114 56.42 -15.33 -7.70
N PRO A 115 57.62 -14.94 -8.22
CA PRO A 115 58.12 -13.58 -8.09
C PRO A 115 57.22 -12.50 -8.71
N ALA A 116 56.47 -12.83 -9.78
CA ALA A 116 55.56 -11.89 -10.43
C ALA A 116 54.31 -11.66 -9.60
N ASP A 117 53.68 -12.71 -9.12
CA ASP A 117 52.48 -12.65 -8.26
C ASP A 117 52.82 -12.11 -6.87
N ARG A 118 54.02 -12.39 -6.36
CA ARG A 118 54.52 -11.78 -5.14
C ARG A 118 54.59 -10.26 -5.26
N LYS A 119 55.12 -9.76 -6.37
CA LYS A 119 55.20 -8.30 -6.63
C LYS A 119 53.81 -7.68 -6.74
N ARG A 120 52.84 -8.40 -7.36
CA ARG A 120 51.46 -7.96 -7.41
C ARG A 120 50.80 -7.95 -6.02
N PHE A 121 51.04 -8.97 -5.22
CA PHE A 121 50.57 -9.05 -3.85
C PHE A 121 51.06 -7.86 -3.02
N ASP A 122 52.38 -7.59 -3.05
CA ASP A 122 52.99 -6.50 -2.26
C ASP A 122 52.51 -5.11 -2.70
N ALA A 123 52.12 -4.95 -3.97
CA ALA A 123 51.49 -3.71 -4.48
C ALA A 123 50.02 -3.55 -4.07
N GLU A 124 49.24 -4.63 -4.08
CA GLU A 124 47.81 -4.60 -3.83
C GLU A 124 47.46 -4.65 -2.34
N TYR A 125 48.22 -5.36 -1.52
CA TYR A 125 47.96 -5.57 -0.09
C TYR A 125 47.66 -4.30 0.70
N PRO A 126 48.47 -3.19 0.57
CA PRO A 126 48.20 -1.98 1.32
C PRO A 126 46.82 -1.37 0.98
N LEU A 127 46.45 -1.42 -0.31
CA LEU A 127 45.16 -0.91 -0.80
C LEU A 127 44.01 -1.74 -0.30
N VAL A 128 44.11 -3.08 -0.37
CA VAL A 128 43.11 -4.00 0.11
C VAL A 128 42.88 -3.84 1.61
N LEU A 129 43.92 -3.65 2.39
CA LEU A 129 43.84 -3.38 3.82
C LEU A 129 43.04 -2.09 4.10
N VAL A 130 43.34 -1.02 3.36
CA VAL A 130 42.59 0.25 3.47
C VAL A 130 41.12 0.04 3.07
N MET A 131 40.87 -0.66 1.99
CA MET A 131 39.55 -0.97 1.46
C MET A 131 38.68 -1.72 2.48
N LEU A 132 39.21 -2.72 3.14
CA LEU A 132 38.46 -3.54 4.08
C LEU A 132 38.26 -2.87 5.45
N HIS A 133 39.34 -2.27 6.00
CA HIS A 133 39.35 -1.87 7.41
C HIS A 133 39.51 -0.37 7.65
N LYS A 134 39.91 0.43 6.64
CA LYS A 134 40.18 1.87 6.79
C LYS A 134 39.34 2.74 5.86
N ARG A 135 38.41 2.14 5.08
CA ARG A 135 37.55 2.91 4.17
C ARG A 135 36.66 3.92 4.90
N ILE A 136 36.16 3.59 6.10
CA ILE A 136 35.32 4.51 6.89
C ILE A 136 36.13 5.75 7.32
N PRO A 137 37.28 5.62 7.98
CA PRO A 137 38.18 6.77 8.21
C PRO A 137 38.55 7.55 6.94
N LEU A 138 38.82 6.86 5.84
CA LEU A 138 39.12 7.51 4.56
C LEU A 138 37.92 8.34 4.08
N ALA A 139 36.71 7.78 4.10
CA ALA A 139 35.49 8.49 3.72
C ALA A 139 35.31 9.79 4.50
N PHE A 140 35.52 9.76 5.82
CA PHE A 140 35.42 10.96 6.66
C PHE A 140 36.50 11.99 6.37
N MET A 141 37.73 11.55 6.01
CA MET A 141 38.82 12.46 5.66
C MET A 141 38.56 13.26 4.38
N ILE A 142 37.78 12.73 3.47
CA ILE A 142 37.48 13.33 2.16
C ILE A 142 36.01 13.76 2.02
N ARG A 143 35.22 13.72 3.09
CA ARG A 143 33.76 13.97 3.10
C ARG A 143 33.37 15.23 2.32
N ASP A 144 34.10 16.33 2.54
CA ASP A 144 33.77 17.62 1.92
C ASP A 144 34.24 17.72 0.45
N LYS A 145 34.98 16.72 -0.05
CA LYS A 145 35.55 16.69 -1.39
C LYS A 145 34.78 15.80 -2.37
N ILE A 146 33.90 14.94 -1.86
CA ILE A 146 33.15 13.98 -2.67
C ILE A 146 31.65 14.16 -2.53
N PRO A 147 30.84 13.83 -3.56
CA PRO A 147 29.41 13.81 -3.48
C PRO A 147 28.91 12.89 -2.36
N LYS A 148 27.77 13.26 -1.74
CA LYS A 148 27.16 12.47 -0.65
C LYS A 148 26.96 11.00 -0.99
N GLU A 149 26.58 10.70 -2.23
CA GLU A 149 26.34 9.34 -2.68
C GLU A 149 27.62 8.49 -2.68
N LYS A 150 28.74 9.05 -3.13
CA LYS A 150 30.06 8.38 -3.06
C LYS A 150 30.54 8.24 -1.62
N PHE A 151 30.30 9.24 -0.77
CA PHE A 151 30.60 9.15 0.65
C PHE A 151 29.86 8.01 1.32
N ASP A 152 28.53 7.92 1.10
CA ASP A 152 27.69 6.87 1.68
C ASP A 152 28.12 5.49 1.13
N GLY A 153 28.37 5.37 -0.17
CA GLY A 153 28.87 4.15 -0.80
C GLY A 153 30.19 3.67 -0.20
N LEU A 154 31.17 4.55 -0.06
CA LEU A 154 32.47 4.23 0.53
C LEU A 154 32.34 3.85 2.00
N ARG A 155 31.49 4.56 2.76
CA ARG A 155 31.24 4.26 4.18
C ARG A 155 30.56 2.91 4.37
N GLU A 156 29.53 2.62 3.60
CA GLU A 156 28.69 1.42 3.74
C GLU A 156 29.24 0.21 2.99
N GLY A 157 30.08 0.42 1.99
CA GLY A 157 30.59 -0.64 1.11
C GLY A 157 29.50 -1.20 0.19
N SER A 158 28.57 -0.34 -0.20
CA SER A 158 27.40 -0.70 -1.00
C SER A 158 27.15 0.34 -2.09
N ILE A 159 26.61 -0.09 -3.20
CA ILE A 159 26.18 0.78 -4.30
C ILE A 159 24.70 0.65 -4.58
N LYS A 160 24.15 1.72 -5.13
CA LYS A 160 22.80 1.71 -5.68
C LYS A 160 22.86 1.18 -7.11
N ALA A 161 22.09 0.13 -7.37
CA ALA A 161 21.94 -0.46 -8.69
C ALA A 161 20.46 -0.49 -9.07
N PHE A 162 20.17 -0.62 -10.36
CA PHE A 162 18.82 -0.91 -10.81
C PHE A 162 18.58 -2.43 -10.79
N GLY A 163 17.47 -2.85 -10.19
CA GLY A 163 17.13 -4.26 -10.08
C GLY A 163 15.65 -4.48 -9.75
N LEU A 164 15.25 -5.74 -9.77
CA LEU A 164 13.88 -6.18 -9.43
C LEU A 164 13.81 -6.84 -8.05
N ASP A 165 14.86 -6.77 -7.25
CA ASP A 165 14.96 -7.50 -5.98
C ASP A 165 13.86 -7.10 -4.99
N GLN A 166 13.46 -5.83 -4.98
CA GLN A 166 12.35 -5.39 -4.13
C GLN A 166 11.01 -6.02 -4.55
N TYR A 167 10.81 -6.22 -5.85
CA TYR A 167 9.62 -6.89 -6.38
C TYR A 167 9.67 -8.40 -6.13
N SER A 168 10.83 -9.03 -6.26
CA SER A 168 10.99 -10.47 -5.99
C SER A 168 10.71 -10.81 -4.53
N LYS A 169 11.05 -9.93 -3.59
CA LYS A 169 10.76 -10.11 -2.16
C LYS A 169 9.27 -10.31 -1.89
N ILE A 170 8.38 -9.65 -2.65
CA ILE A 170 6.93 -9.79 -2.50
C ILE A 170 6.47 -11.23 -2.70
N PHE A 171 7.18 -12.00 -3.53
CA PHE A 171 6.86 -13.40 -3.81
C PHE A 171 7.68 -14.39 -2.96
N ILE A 172 8.89 -14.01 -2.56
CA ILE A 172 9.83 -14.88 -1.83
C ILE A 172 9.60 -14.82 -0.32
N GLU A 173 9.34 -13.63 0.23
CA GLU A 173 9.11 -13.46 1.65
C GLU A 173 7.68 -13.87 2.04
N PRO A 174 7.51 -14.89 2.92
CA PRO A 174 6.18 -15.42 3.25
C PRO A 174 5.21 -14.37 3.77
N ARG A 175 5.70 -13.40 4.57
CA ARG A 175 4.89 -12.31 5.11
C ARG A 175 4.36 -11.40 4.01
N LEU A 176 5.19 -11.02 3.04
CA LEU A 176 4.81 -10.15 1.92
C LEU A 176 3.87 -10.88 0.97
N ALA A 177 4.16 -12.14 0.63
CA ALA A 177 3.30 -12.97 -0.21
C ALA A 177 1.91 -13.17 0.42
N GLN A 178 1.85 -13.40 1.73
CA GLN A 178 0.59 -13.48 2.46
C GLN A 178 -0.17 -12.14 2.44
N ALA A 179 0.53 -11.02 2.65
CA ALA A 179 -0.07 -9.70 2.61
C ALA A 179 -0.62 -9.36 1.21
N ALA A 180 0.10 -9.72 0.14
CA ALA A 180 -0.35 -9.56 -1.23
C ALA A 180 -1.64 -10.34 -1.50
N ARG A 181 -1.66 -11.61 -1.10
CA ARG A 181 -2.86 -12.46 -1.21
C ARG A 181 -4.03 -11.90 -0.41
N ASN A 182 -3.79 -11.50 0.83
CA ASN A 182 -4.82 -10.95 1.71
C ASN A 182 -5.42 -9.66 1.11
N SER A 183 -4.58 -8.75 0.63
CA SER A 183 -5.02 -7.50 -0.02
C SER A 183 -5.87 -7.78 -1.26
N LEU A 184 -5.46 -8.73 -2.12
CA LEU A 184 -6.23 -9.12 -3.30
C LEU A 184 -7.59 -9.73 -2.94
N VAL A 185 -7.61 -10.67 -2.00
CA VAL A 185 -8.84 -11.34 -1.55
C VAL A 185 -9.79 -10.34 -0.91
N LEU A 186 -9.27 -9.47 -0.04
CA LEU A 186 -10.04 -8.41 0.62
C LEU A 186 -10.63 -7.45 -0.43
N GLY A 187 -9.81 -7.00 -1.39
CA GLY A 187 -10.26 -6.13 -2.48
C GLY A 187 -11.38 -6.75 -3.31
N VAL A 188 -11.27 -8.04 -3.65
CA VAL A 188 -12.30 -8.74 -4.42
C VAL A 188 -13.59 -8.87 -3.63
N ILE A 189 -13.51 -9.32 -2.36
CA ILE A 189 -14.71 -9.54 -1.53
C ILE A 189 -15.42 -8.21 -1.28
N THR A 190 -14.70 -7.19 -0.82
CA THR A 190 -15.24 -5.85 -0.55
C THR A 190 -15.78 -5.22 -1.84
N GLY A 191 -15.06 -5.37 -2.95
CA GLY A 191 -15.47 -4.89 -4.27
C GLY A 191 -16.81 -5.49 -4.72
N ILE A 192 -16.97 -6.81 -4.57
CA ILE A 192 -18.23 -7.50 -4.91
C ILE A 192 -19.35 -7.05 -4.00
N LEU A 193 -19.15 -7.05 -2.67
CA LEU A 193 -20.19 -6.73 -1.69
C LEU A 193 -20.66 -5.28 -1.83
N ALA A 194 -19.75 -4.32 -1.85
CA ALA A 194 -20.12 -2.92 -1.96
C ALA A 194 -20.79 -2.61 -3.31
N THR A 195 -20.29 -3.20 -4.41
CA THR A 195 -20.91 -3.02 -5.74
C THR A 195 -22.30 -3.64 -5.80
N ALA A 196 -22.49 -4.83 -5.24
CA ALA A 196 -23.80 -5.50 -5.19
C ALA A 196 -24.83 -4.71 -4.36
N LEU A 197 -24.43 -4.23 -3.18
CA LEU A 197 -25.28 -3.39 -2.34
C LEU A 197 -25.60 -2.05 -3.00
N ALA A 198 -24.58 -1.39 -3.58
CA ALA A 198 -24.78 -0.13 -4.30
C ALA A 198 -25.71 -0.29 -5.51
N PHE A 199 -25.59 -1.40 -6.23
CA PHE A 199 -26.50 -1.73 -7.34
C PHE A 199 -27.92 -1.95 -6.86
N ALA A 200 -28.12 -2.73 -5.78
CA ALA A 200 -29.45 -2.97 -5.21
C ALA A 200 -30.11 -1.66 -4.77
N ILE A 201 -29.37 -0.78 -4.08
CA ILE A 201 -29.86 0.53 -3.64
C ILE A 201 -30.21 1.41 -4.85
N SER A 202 -29.29 1.53 -5.82
CA SER A 202 -29.50 2.36 -7.01
C SER A 202 -30.66 1.84 -7.88
N TYR A 203 -30.76 0.52 -8.05
CA TYR A 203 -31.86 -0.12 -8.76
C TYR A 203 -33.19 0.13 -8.04
N GLY A 204 -33.21 -0.02 -6.71
CA GLY A 204 -34.38 0.29 -5.87
C GLY A 204 -34.88 1.73 -6.04
N ILE A 205 -33.96 2.70 -6.02
CA ILE A 205 -34.28 4.12 -6.18
C ILE A 205 -34.83 4.42 -7.58
N ASN A 206 -34.14 3.92 -8.62
CA ASN A 206 -34.43 4.33 -10.00
C ASN A 206 -35.54 3.50 -10.67
N ARG A 207 -35.78 2.25 -10.21
CA ARG A 207 -36.76 1.31 -10.80
C ARG A 207 -37.76 0.75 -9.80
N GLY A 208 -37.35 0.55 -8.53
CA GLY A 208 -38.11 -0.12 -7.51
C GLY A 208 -39.22 0.69 -6.82
N GLY A 209 -39.38 1.96 -7.18
CA GLY A 209 -40.34 2.84 -6.48
C GLY A 209 -40.03 2.97 -4.99
N MET A 210 -38.73 3.15 -4.66
CA MET A 210 -38.25 3.27 -3.27
C MET A 210 -38.94 4.41 -2.53
N PRO A 211 -39.47 4.18 -1.32
CA PRO A 211 -39.94 5.28 -0.46
C PRO A 211 -38.77 6.22 -0.12
N LEU A 212 -39.07 7.50 0.05
CA LEU A 212 -38.08 8.55 0.44
C LEU A 212 -36.75 8.47 -0.30
N PRO A 213 -36.73 8.48 -1.65
CA PRO A 213 -35.53 8.22 -2.45
C PRO A 213 -34.36 9.19 -2.15
N ASN A 214 -34.69 10.44 -1.81
CA ASN A 214 -33.66 11.42 -1.44
C ASN A 214 -32.99 11.10 -0.11
N LEU A 215 -33.76 10.65 0.90
CA LEU A 215 -33.20 10.18 2.17
C LEU A 215 -32.24 9.01 1.95
N VAL A 216 -32.62 8.06 1.09
CA VAL A 216 -31.79 6.92 0.76
C VAL A 216 -30.50 7.37 0.07
N ARG A 217 -30.59 8.29 -0.91
CA ARG A 217 -29.39 8.83 -1.58
C ARG A 217 -28.42 9.49 -0.61
N TYR A 218 -28.90 10.45 0.16
CA TYR A 218 -28.04 11.20 1.10
C TYR A 218 -27.51 10.28 2.21
N GLY A 219 -28.34 9.40 2.75
CA GLY A 219 -27.92 8.45 3.77
C GLY A 219 -26.84 7.48 3.27
N THR A 220 -26.96 7.00 2.02
CA THR A 220 -25.94 6.13 1.42
C THR A 220 -24.61 6.89 1.19
N LEU A 221 -24.66 8.20 0.97
CA LEU A 221 -23.47 9.03 0.77
C LEU A 221 -22.80 9.49 2.07
N THR A 222 -23.44 9.32 3.22
CA THR A 222 -22.90 9.76 4.53
C THR A 222 -21.47 9.27 4.80
N PRO A 223 -21.10 8.00 4.52
CA PRO A 223 -19.73 7.54 4.78
C PRO A 223 -18.64 8.23 3.95
N LEU A 224 -19.01 8.91 2.87
CA LEU A 224 -18.05 9.65 2.04
C LEU A 224 -17.46 10.89 2.76
N VAL A 225 -18.20 11.44 3.72
CA VAL A 225 -17.81 12.67 4.43
C VAL A 225 -16.74 12.39 5.49
N SER A 226 -16.60 11.15 5.92
CA SER A 226 -15.67 10.78 6.99
C SER A 226 -14.50 9.91 6.51
N PRO A 227 -13.33 10.02 7.14
CA PRO A 227 -12.25 9.06 6.92
C PRO A 227 -12.69 7.62 7.23
N PRO A 228 -12.24 6.60 6.47
CA PRO A 228 -12.60 5.19 6.69
C PRO A 228 -12.33 4.68 8.12
N ILE A 229 -11.31 5.21 8.78
CA ILE A 229 -10.96 4.85 10.15
C ILE A 229 -12.08 5.12 11.16
N ILE A 230 -12.92 6.13 10.92
CA ILE A 230 -14.08 6.44 11.78
C ILE A 230 -15.09 5.31 11.72
N VAL A 231 -15.33 4.75 10.53
CA VAL A 231 -16.24 3.60 10.36
C VAL A 231 -15.66 2.36 11.07
N ALA A 232 -14.33 2.16 11.01
CA ALA A 232 -13.68 1.07 11.73
C ALA A 232 -13.83 1.22 13.26
N PHE A 233 -13.58 2.40 13.82
CA PHE A 233 -13.75 2.67 15.25
C PHE A 233 -15.22 2.48 15.67
N ALA A 234 -16.17 3.03 14.93
CA ALA A 234 -17.59 2.82 15.23
C ALA A 234 -17.97 1.35 15.17
N THR A 235 -17.42 0.61 14.20
CA THR A 235 -17.65 -0.84 14.11
C THR A 235 -17.10 -1.58 15.33
N ILE A 236 -15.95 -1.15 15.88
CA ILE A 236 -15.42 -1.69 17.14
C ILE A 236 -16.33 -1.34 18.33
N LEU A 237 -16.78 -0.09 18.43
CA LEU A 237 -17.68 0.34 19.51
C LEU A 237 -19.01 -0.41 19.49
N LEU A 238 -19.48 -0.83 18.31
CA LEU A 238 -20.73 -1.58 18.17
C LEU A 238 -20.53 -3.09 18.30
N PHE A 239 -19.55 -3.65 17.61
CA PHE A 239 -19.41 -5.08 17.38
C PHE A 239 -18.09 -5.66 17.91
N GLY A 240 -17.25 -4.86 18.57
CA GLY A 240 -16.06 -5.35 19.27
C GLY A 240 -16.44 -6.22 20.48
N ARG A 241 -15.45 -6.69 21.23
CA ARG A 241 -15.67 -7.52 22.43
C ARG A 241 -16.54 -6.81 23.47
N GLU A 242 -16.25 -5.54 23.77
CA GLU A 242 -17.04 -4.69 24.67
C GLU A 242 -18.05 -3.83 23.90
N GLY A 243 -18.40 -4.24 22.68
CA GLY A 243 -19.29 -3.50 21.80
C GLY A 243 -20.75 -3.59 22.27
N LEU A 244 -21.49 -2.48 22.09
CA LEU A 244 -22.87 -2.37 22.51
C LEU A 244 -23.74 -3.49 21.96
N VAL A 245 -23.59 -3.84 20.68
CA VAL A 245 -24.36 -4.92 20.06
C VAL A 245 -23.86 -6.29 20.52
N THR A 246 -22.56 -6.51 20.53
CA THR A 246 -21.99 -7.84 20.84
C THR A 246 -22.22 -8.18 22.31
N ARG A 247 -21.84 -7.32 23.25
CA ARG A 247 -21.90 -7.58 24.68
C ARG A 247 -23.31 -7.34 25.21
N THR A 248 -23.83 -6.12 25.11
CA THR A 248 -25.08 -5.77 25.78
C THR A 248 -26.31 -6.41 25.12
N LEU A 249 -26.39 -6.40 23.77
CA LEU A 249 -27.54 -6.95 23.09
C LEU A 249 -27.45 -8.47 22.92
N LEU A 250 -26.40 -8.99 22.31
CA LEU A 250 -26.31 -10.39 21.87
C LEU A 250 -25.93 -11.33 23.02
N GLU A 251 -25.04 -10.93 23.94
CA GLU A 251 -24.65 -11.76 25.08
C GLU A 251 -25.52 -11.55 26.30
N GLU A 252 -25.61 -10.33 26.87
CA GLU A 252 -26.28 -10.07 28.15
C GLU A 252 -27.81 -10.11 28.00
N THR A 253 -28.39 -9.58 26.89
CA THR A 253 -29.82 -9.50 26.71
C THR A 253 -30.41 -10.75 26.06
N LEU A 254 -29.79 -11.25 24.98
CA LEU A 254 -30.33 -12.36 24.19
C LEU A 254 -29.69 -13.71 24.52
N GLY A 255 -28.47 -13.74 25.11
CA GLY A 255 -27.76 -14.97 25.43
C GLY A 255 -27.35 -15.82 24.21
N TRP A 256 -27.24 -15.20 23.03
CA TRP A 256 -27.00 -15.92 21.77
C TRP A 256 -25.54 -16.25 21.53
N ILE A 257 -24.66 -15.44 22.06
CA ILE A 257 -23.21 -15.57 21.82
C ILE A 257 -22.43 -15.34 23.11
N ASN A 258 -21.15 -15.74 23.09
CA ASN A 258 -20.17 -15.34 24.08
C ASN A 258 -19.21 -14.31 23.42
N ALA A 259 -19.21 -13.07 23.89
CA ALA A 259 -18.45 -11.95 23.33
C ALA A 259 -16.94 -12.19 23.34
N ASP A 260 -16.42 -12.98 24.30
CA ASP A 260 -14.99 -13.32 24.39
C ASP A 260 -14.55 -14.24 23.25
N GLN A 261 -15.44 -15.13 22.80
CA GLN A 261 -15.15 -16.10 21.74
C GLN A 261 -15.62 -15.62 20.37
N THR A 262 -16.74 -14.91 20.31
CA THR A 262 -17.37 -14.44 19.08
C THR A 262 -17.34 -12.93 19.02
N ASN A 263 -16.40 -12.40 18.29
CA ASN A 263 -16.27 -10.96 18.07
C ASN A 263 -15.92 -10.66 16.61
N LEU A 264 -16.09 -9.38 16.23
CA LEU A 264 -15.96 -8.94 14.84
C LEU A 264 -14.53 -8.69 14.39
N TYR A 265 -13.53 -8.86 15.27
CA TYR A 265 -12.15 -8.61 14.89
C TYR A 265 -11.63 -9.59 13.83
N GLY A 266 -10.77 -9.09 12.93
CA GLY A 266 -10.19 -9.85 11.83
C GLY A 266 -10.95 -9.64 10.52
N TRP A 267 -10.98 -10.67 9.68
CA TRP A 267 -11.52 -10.60 8.32
C TRP A 267 -12.96 -10.06 8.24
N GLY A 268 -13.86 -10.58 9.08
CA GLY A 268 -15.27 -10.19 9.09
C GLY A 268 -15.45 -8.70 9.34
N GLY A 269 -14.79 -8.18 10.38
CA GLY A 269 -14.86 -6.77 10.74
C GLY A 269 -14.28 -5.86 9.66
N VAL A 270 -13.12 -6.23 9.08
CA VAL A 270 -12.51 -5.46 8.01
C VAL A 270 -13.40 -5.41 6.77
N ILE A 271 -13.98 -6.55 6.36
CA ILE A 271 -14.89 -6.62 5.21
C ILE A 271 -16.13 -5.73 5.43
N ILE A 272 -16.74 -5.78 6.60
CA ILE A 272 -17.91 -4.96 6.91
C ILE A 272 -17.54 -3.48 6.93
N ALA A 273 -16.47 -3.11 7.65
CA ALA A 273 -16.04 -1.72 7.76
C ALA A 273 -15.66 -1.14 6.38
N GLN A 274 -14.91 -1.86 5.57
CA GLN A 274 -14.54 -1.43 4.21
C GLN A 274 -15.76 -1.37 3.28
N THR A 275 -16.68 -2.35 3.37
CA THR A 275 -17.89 -2.35 2.56
C THR A 275 -18.72 -1.11 2.82
N LEU A 276 -18.93 -0.74 4.10
CA LEU A 276 -19.66 0.48 4.48
C LEU A 276 -18.91 1.74 4.07
N SER A 277 -17.59 1.79 4.27
CA SER A 277 -16.75 2.96 3.94
C SER A 277 -16.73 3.26 2.44
N PHE A 278 -16.70 2.22 1.59
CA PHE A 278 -16.53 2.37 0.14
C PHE A 278 -17.82 2.21 -0.65
N LEU A 279 -18.93 1.83 0.00
CA LEU A 279 -20.27 1.78 -0.60
C LEU A 279 -20.66 3.07 -1.35
N PRO A 280 -20.42 4.29 -0.80
CA PRO A 280 -20.75 5.53 -1.50
C PRO A 280 -20.06 5.67 -2.85
N ALA A 281 -18.82 5.26 -2.98
CA ALA A 281 -18.07 5.36 -4.22
C ALA A 281 -18.67 4.48 -5.33
N ALA A 282 -19.06 3.24 -4.99
CA ALA A 282 -19.78 2.37 -5.92
C ALA A 282 -21.16 2.94 -6.26
N PHE A 283 -21.86 3.47 -5.25
CA PHE A 283 -23.21 4.01 -5.40
C PHE A 283 -23.23 5.20 -6.37
N ILE A 284 -22.29 6.17 -6.26
CA ILE A 284 -22.20 7.31 -7.17
C ILE A 284 -22.10 6.84 -8.63
N VAL A 285 -21.21 5.87 -8.89
CA VAL A 285 -20.99 5.34 -10.25
C VAL A 285 -22.23 4.67 -10.80
N LEU A 286 -22.94 3.91 -9.97
CA LEU A 286 -24.11 3.14 -10.38
C LEU A 286 -25.38 3.99 -10.46
N ASP A 287 -25.60 4.89 -9.50
CA ASP A 287 -26.79 5.74 -9.49
C ASP A 287 -26.81 6.73 -10.67
N ASP A 288 -25.64 7.31 -11.03
CA ASP A 288 -25.51 8.17 -12.20
C ASP A 288 -25.90 7.45 -13.50
N VAL A 289 -25.43 6.21 -13.68
CA VAL A 289 -25.75 5.42 -14.88
C VAL A 289 -27.19 4.95 -14.87
N MET A 290 -27.69 4.44 -13.74
CA MET A 290 -29.07 3.97 -13.63
C MET A 290 -30.11 5.10 -13.78
N ALA A 291 -29.79 6.29 -13.33
CA ALA A 291 -30.62 7.48 -13.49
C ALA A 291 -30.72 7.95 -14.96
N LYS A 292 -29.62 7.77 -15.74
CA LYS A 292 -29.54 8.15 -17.15
C LYS A 292 -30.01 7.07 -18.12
N GLN A 293 -30.16 5.83 -17.67
CA GLN A 293 -30.67 4.74 -18.50
C GLN A 293 -32.14 4.97 -18.83
N GLU A 294 -32.44 4.98 -20.13
CA GLU A 294 -33.82 5.08 -20.62
C GLU A 294 -34.62 3.82 -20.28
N GLY A 295 -35.74 3.98 -19.58
CA GLY A 295 -36.68 2.87 -19.30
C GLY A 295 -37.36 2.29 -20.55
N ARG A 296 -37.27 2.99 -21.69
CA ARG A 296 -37.90 2.60 -22.96
C ARG A 296 -37.55 1.18 -23.43
N LEU A 297 -36.32 0.72 -23.21
CA LEU A 297 -35.94 -0.66 -23.57
C LEU A 297 -36.58 -1.69 -22.66
N GLU A 298 -36.76 -1.34 -21.39
CA GLU A 298 -37.46 -2.17 -20.42
C GLU A 298 -38.95 -2.21 -20.76
N ASP A 299 -39.54 -1.07 -21.13
CA ASP A 299 -40.94 -0.95 -21.56
C ASP A 299 -41.20 -1.71 -22.87
N ALA A 300 -40.28 -1.60 -23.86
CA ALA A 300 -40.35 -2.37 -25.09
C ALA A 300 -40.30 -3.88 -24.85
N ALA A 301 -39.45 -4.34 -23.93
CA ALA A 301 -39.38 -5.74 -23.54
C ALA A 301 -40.70 -6.23 -22.95
N ALA A 302 -41.38 -5.38 -22.14
CA ALA A 302 -42.69 -5.69 -21.59
C ALA A 302 -43.80 -5.76 -22.64
N ILE A 303 -43.81 -4.83 -23.59
CA ILE A 303 -44.76 -4.85 -24.73
C ILE A 303 -44.62 -6.15 -25.53
N LEU A 304 -43.38 -6.67 -25.64
CA LEU A 304 -43.06 -7.95 -26.27
C LEU A 304 -43.38 -9.17 -25.37
N GLY A 305 -43.97 -8.97 -24.20
CA GLY A 305 -44.40 -10.04 -23.29
C GLY A 305 -43.32 -10.57 -22.34
N ALA A 306 -42.18 -9.86 -22.21
CA ALA A 306 -41.14 -10.27 -21.27
C ALA A 306 -41.58 -10.00 -19.80
N GLY A 307 -41.49 -11.00 -18.94
CA GLY A 307 -41.72 -10.81 -17.51
C GLY A 307 -40.59 -10.03 -16.82
N ALA A 308 -40.86 -9.42 -15.67
CA ALA A 308 -39.90 -8.56 -14.94
C ALA A 308 -38.52 -9.19 -14.71
N GLY A 309 -38.45 -10.48 -14.33
CA GLY A 309 -37.19 -11.20 -14.16
C GLY A 309 -36.43 -11.42 -15.45
N GLN A 310 -37.12 -11.57 -16.57
CA GLN A 310 -36.52 -11.72 -17.90
C GLN A 310 -36.00 -10.37 -18.38
N THR A 311 -36.77 -9.30 -18.20
CA THR A 311 -36.34 -7.93 -18.50
C THR A 311 -35.09 -7.55 -17.69
N PHE A 312 -35.09 -7.83 -16.37
CA PHE A 312 -33.92 -7.59 -15.51
C PHE A 312 -32.67 -8.31 -16.03
N ARG A 313 -32.76 -9.62 -16.32
CA ARG A 313 -31.58 -10.42 -16.73
C ARG A 313 -31.10 -10.11 -18.15
N ARG A 314 -32.03 -9.82 -19.09
CA ARG A 314 -31.69 -9.68 -20.51
C ARG A 314 -31.54 -8.22 -20.96
N VAL A 315 -32.09 -7.26 -20.21
CA VAL A 315 -32.03 -5.82 -20.57
C VAL A 315 -31.30 -5.04 -19.49
N THR A 316 -31.84 -4.93 -18.28
CA THR A 316 -31.34 -4.04 -17.24
C THR A 316 -29.90 -4.41 -16.81
N LEU A 317 -29.65 -5.67 -16.46
CA LEU A 317 -28.35 -6.13 -15.98
C LEU A 317 -27.24 -6.03 -17.05
N PRO A 318 -27.43 -6.43 -18.31
CA PRO A 318 -26.45 -6.23 -19.36
C PRO A 318 -26.15 -4.77 -19.68
N MET A 319 -27.13 -3.88 -19.57
CA MET A 319 -26.95 -2.45 -19.73
C MET A 319 -26.18 -1.82 -18.55
N ALA A 320 -26.40 -2.30 -17.34
CA ALA A 320 -25.68 -1.87 -16.15
C ALA A 320 -24.24 -2.44 -16.06
N GLN A 321 -23.93 -3.52 -16.79
CA GLN A 321 -22.65 -4.23 -16.71
C GLN A 321 -21.42 -3.32 -16.79
N PRO A 322 -21.31 -2.34 -17.71
CA PRO A 322 -20.14 -1.46 -17.75
C PRO A 322 -19.99 -0.61 -16.48
N ALA A 323 -21.09 -0.17 -15.87
CA ALA A 323 -21.10 0.58 -14.63
C ALA A 323 -20.76 -0.31 -13.43
N LEU A 324 -21.26 -1.54 -13.39
CA LEU A 324 -20.92 -2.54 -12.37
C LEU A 324 -19.41 -2.84 -12.36
N ILE A 325 -18.81 -3.03 -13.52
CA ILE A 325 -17.36 -3.25 -13.65
C ILE A 325 -16.59 -2.02 -13.14
N LYS A 326 -17.01 -0.81 -13.52
CA LYS A 326 -16.36 0.42 -13.04
C LYS A 326 -16.48 0.59 -11.53
N ALA A 327 -17.67 0.38 -10.97
CA ALA A 327 -17.91 0.47 -9.53
C ALA A 327 -17.07 -0.56 -8.77
N PHE A 328 -17.02 -1.80 -9.25
CA PHE A 328 -16.17 -2.84 -8.69
C PHE A 328 -14.69 -2.44 -8.69
N ILE A 329 -14.16 -1.93 -9.82
CA ILE A 329 -12.76 -1.52 -9.92
C ILE A 329 -12.45 -0.40 -8.94
N VAL A 330 -13.32 0.60 -8.82
CA VAL A 330 -13.13 1.72 -7.89
C VAL A 330 -13.03 1.19 -6.45
N VAL A 331 -14.00 0.37 -6.01
CA VAL A 331 -14.00 -0.17 -4.65
C VAL A 331 -12.83 -1.13 -4.43
N PHE A 332 -12.51 -1.98 -5.40
CA PHE A 332 -11.37 -2.88 -5.35
C PHE A 332 -10.07 -2.13 -5.08
N VAL A 333 -9.83 -1.04 -5.82
CA VAL A 333 -8.65 -0.19 -5.64
C VAL A 333 -8.65 0.47 -4.26
N MET A 334 -9.77 1.05 -3.85
CA MET A 334 -9.91 1.68 -2.53
C MET A 334 -9.65 0.67 -1.41
N SER A 335 -10.17 -0.54 -1.52
CA SER A 335 -9.95 -1.62 -0.54
C SER A 335 -8.50 -2.09 -0.49
N MET A 336 -7.84 -2.25 -1.65
CA MET A 336 -6.44 -2.65 -1.69
C MET A 336 -5.48 -1.62 -1.09
N THR A 337 -5.79 -0.33 -1.25
CA THR A 337 -4.96 0.77 -0.76
C THR A 337 -5.32 1.22 0.66
N ASP A 338 -6.39 0.68 1.22
CA ASP A 338 -6.82 0.98 2.58
C ASP A 338 -5.96 0.24 3.60
N PHE A 339 -5.24 0.99 4.42
CA PHE A 339 -4.54 0.46 5.58
C PHE A 339 -5.30 0.72 6.89
N ALA A 340 -6.20 1.72 6.90
CA ALA A 340 -6.82 2.21 8.13
C ALA A 340 -7.78 1.19 8.76
N ASN A 341 -8.70 0.60 7.98
CA ASN A 341 -9.60 -0.43 8.50
C ASN A 341 -8.86 -1.70 8.96
N PRO A 342 -7.94 -2.28 8.16
CA PRO A 342 -7.19 -3.45 8.62
C PRO A 342 -6.26 -3.19 9.80
N LEU A 343 -5.65 -2.02 9.90
CA LEU A 343 -4.82 -1.65 11.04
C LEU A 343 -5.64 -1.58 12.33
N THR A 344 -6.85 -1.05 12.24
CA THR A 344 -7.72 -0.80 13.40
C THR A 344 -8.46 -2.06 13.86
N ILE A 345 -9.08 -2.81 12.95
CA ILE A 345 -9.97 -3.94 13.28
C ILE A 345 -9.42 -5.31 12.81
N GLY A 346 -8.37 -5.32 12.00
CA GLY A 346 -7.85 -6.53 11.35
C GLY A 346 -7.06 -7.48 12.26
N ARG A 347 -6.79 -7.14 13.49
CA ARG A 347 -6.11 -8.01 14.48
C ARG A 347 -4.72 -8.49 14.02
N GLY A 348 -3.93 -7.58 13.44
CA GLY A 348 -2.59 -7.89 12.94
C GLY A 348 -2.59 -8.65 11.60
N MET A 349 -3.69 -8.66 10.87
CA MET A 349 -3.77 -9.24 9.53
C MET A 349 -2.79 -8.53 8.59
N PRO A 350 -1.78 -9.23 8.03
CA PRO A 350 -0.85 -8.61 7.13
C PRO A 350 -1.56 -8.26 5.82
N ILE A 351 -1.46 -6.98 5.43
CA ILE A 351 -1.89 -6.43 4.15
C ILE A 351 -0.80 -5.53 3.59
N LEU A 352 -0.72 -5.42 2.26
CA LEU A 352 0.37 -4.67 1.61
C LEU A 352 0.35 -3.18 1.96
N ALA A 353 -0.83 -2.56 2.03
CA ALA A 353 -0.94 -1.14 2.39
C ALA A 353 -0.46 -0.86 3.83
N GLY A 354 -0.73 -1.78 4.76
CA GLY A 354 -0.23 -1.70 6.14
C GLY A 354 1.28 -1.87 6.22
N ILE A 355 1.82 -2.88 5.51
CA ILE A 355 3.28 -3.09 5.46
C ILE A 355 3.98 -1.90 4.80
N LEU A 356 3.41 -1.34 3.72
CA LEU A 356 3.93 -0.12 3.09
C LEU A 356 4.04 1.04 4.11
N TYR A 357 3.00 1.23 4.90
CA TYR A 357 2.97 2.24 5.94
C TYR A 357 4.06 2.00 7.00
N ASP A 358 4.19 0.76 7.50
CA ASP A 358 5.20 0.37 8.48
C ASP A 358 6.62 0.55 7.93
N GLU A 359 6.88 0.11 6.67
CA GLU A 359 8.20 0.25 6.02
C GLU A 359 8.56 1.72 5.80
N MET A 360 7.59 2.57 5.43
CA MET A 360 7.85 3.97 5.15
C MET A 360 8.06 4.79 6.43
N ILE A 361 7.17 4.64 7.41
CA ILE A 361 7.15 5.48 8.62
C ILE A 361 7.95 4.84 9.75
N GLY A 362 7.81 3.52 9.95
CA GLY A 362 8.48 2.79 11.03
C GLY A 362 9.95 2.49 10.73
N PHE A 363 10.23 1.94 9.56
CA PHE A 363 11.57 1.47 9.20
C PHE A 363 12.34 2.41 8.27
N HIS A 364 11.72 3.47 7.76
CA HIS A 364 12.30 4.42 6.79
C HIS A 364 12.85 3.74 5.53
N ASN A 365 12.30 2.59 5.15
CA ASN A 365 12.68 1.81 3.99
C ASN A 365 11.91 2.26 2.74
N THR A 366 12.32 3.39 2.18
CA THR A 366 11.65 4.03 1.03
C THR A 366 11.59 3.13 -0.20
N ARG A 367 12.59 2.27 -0.43
CA ARG A 367 12.70 1.42 -1.62
C ARG A 367 11.66 0.31 -1.63
N LEU A 368 11.54 -0.44 -0.53
CA LEU A 368 10.51 -1.47 -0.41
C LEU A 368 9.12 -0.83 -0.43
N SER A 369 8.91 0.28 0.28
CA SER A 369 7.66 1.03 0.26
C SER A 369 7.27 1.46 -1.15
N ALA A 370 8.25 1.96 -1.94
CA ALA A 370 8.02 2.34 -3.34
C ALA A 370 7.61 1.13 -4.21
N ALA A 371 8.28 -0.02 -4.06
CA ALA A 371 7.91 -1.24 -4.78
C ALA A 371 6.51 -1.74 -4.39
N LEU A 372 6.15 -1.70 -3.10
CA LEU A 372 4.81 -2.04 -2.61
C LEU A 372 3.75 -1.08 -3.16
N ALA A 373 4.04 0.23 -3.22
CA ALA A 373 3.14 1.22 -3.79
C ALA A 373 2.87 0.95 -5.29
N VAL A 374 3.91 0.67 -6.07
CA VAL A 374 3.77 0.29 -7.49
C VAL A 374 2.95 -0.99 -7.63
N TRP A 375 3.19 -1.98 -6.77
CA TRP A 375 2.46 -3.24 -6.78
C TRP A 375 0.97 -3.03 -6.47
N LEU A 376 0.63 -2.18 -5.49
CA LEU A 376 -0.76 -1.84 -5.14
C LEU A 376 -1.51 -1.12 -6.28
N ILE A 377 -0.80 -0.28 -7.06
CA ILE A 377 -1.39 0.43 -8.19
C ILE A 377 -1.54 -0.47 -9.43
N THR A 378 -0.68 -1.47 -9.59
CA THR A 378 -0.63 -2.33 -10.79
C THR A 378 -1.96 -3.01 -11.12
N PRO A 379 -2.70 -3.66 -10.19
CA PRO A 379 -4.01 -4.23 -10.48
C PRO A 379 -5.03 -3.18 -10.90
N ALA A 380 -4.99 -1.99 -10.30
CA ALA A 380 -5.87 -0.88 -10.65
C ALA A 380 -5.70 -0.44 -12.10
N VAL A 381 -4.44 -0.24 -12.51
CA VAL A 381 -4.10 0.11 -13.90
C VAL A 381 -4.49 -1.02 -14.84
N ALA A 382 -4.18 -2.28 -14.51
CA ALA A 382 -4.55 -3.43 -15.32
C ALA A 382 -6.07 -3.53 -15.53
N PHE A 383 -6.87 -3.44 -14.48
CA PHE A 383 -8.32 -3.45 -14.56
C PHE A 383 -8.88 -2.24 -15.33
N SER A 384 -8.30 -1.05 -15.15
CA SER A 384 -8.71 0.15 -15.88
C SER A 384 -8.48 0.01 -17.38
N LEU A 385 -7.33 -0.52 -17.79
CA LEU A 385 -7.02 -0.77 -19.20
C LEU A 385 -7.94 -1.85 -19.80
N LEU A 386 -8.20 -2.93 -19.06
CA LEU A 386 -9.13 -3.99 -19.47
C LEU A 386 -10.57 -3.45 -19.62
N SER A 387 -11.04 -2.67 -18.65
CA SER A 387 -12.39 -2.07 -18.70
C SER A 387 -12.58 -1.12 -19.88
N GLY A 388 -11.53 -0.36 -20.21
CA GLY A 388 -11.51 0.51 -21.40
C GLY A 388 -11.69 -0.25 -22.71
N ARG A 389 -11.11 -1.46 -22.81
CA ARG A 389 -11.31 -2.33 -24.00
C ARG A 389 -12.71 -2.92 -24.07
N ILE A 390 -13.29 -3.31 -22.94
CA ILE A 390 -14.65 -3.87 -22.84
C ILE A 390 -15.70 -2.77 -23.14
N GLY A 391 -15.52 -1.58 -22.58
CA GLY A 391 -16.45 -0.45 -22.75
C GLY A 391 -16.49 0.12 -24.16
N ARG A 392 -15.41 0.03 -24.94
CA ARG A 392 -15.39 0.48 -26.35
C ARG A 392 -16.29 -0.36 -27.27
N ARG A 393 -16.53 -1.64 -26.91
CA ARG A 393 -17.39 -2.54 -27.71
C ARG A 393 -18.88 -2.33 -27.46
N LYS A 394 -19.28 -1.65 -26.37
CA LYS A 394 -20.70 -1.47 -25.98
C LYS A 394 -21.00 -0.01 -25.65
N ARG A 395 -20.66 0.93 -26.55
CA ARG A 395 -21.17 2.30 -26.43
C ARG A 395 -22.65 2.31 -26.83
N TYR A 396 -23.52 2.22 -25.84
CA TYR A 396 -24.90 2.64 -26.03
C TYR A 396 -24.91 4.17 -26.00
N SER A 397 -25.30 4.79 -27.12
CA SER A 397 -25.45 6.24 -27.23
C SER A 397 -26.60 6.66 -26.31
N THR A 398 -26.30 7.37 -25.24
CA THR A 398 -27.27 7.96 -24.34
C THR A 398 -27.44 9.42 -24.76
N ASP A 399 -28.36 9.68 -25.69
CA ASP A 399 -28.86 11.04 -25.92
C ASP A 399 -29.85 11.39 -24.81
N GLY A 400 -29.27 11.78 -23.67
CA GLY A 400 -29.97 11.89 -22.38
C GLY A 400 -30.79 13.15 -22.18
N ARG A 401 -31.77 13.46 -23.05
CA ARG A 401 -32.62 14.62 -22.77
C ARG A 401 -33.99 14.33 -22.13
N ASN A 402 -34.46 13.09 -22.11
CA ASN A 402 -35.73 12.72 -21.44
C ASN A 402 -35.69 11.24 -21.06
N ALA A 403 -34.94 10.87 -20.05
CA ALA A 403 -34.98 9.53 -19.46
C ALA A 403 -36.27 9.39 -18.63
N GLY A 404 -37.35 8.93 -19.26
CA GLY A 404 -38.56 8.51 -18.54
C GLY A 404 -38.27 7.31 -17.65
N ARG A 405 -38.80 7.29 -16.42
CA ARG A 405 -38.80 6.08 -15.59
C ARG A 405 -39.63 4.99 -16.27
N SER A 406 -39.08 3.77 -16.31
CA SER A 406 -39.90 2.60 -16.69
C SER A 406 -41.03 2.43 -15.67
N GLU A 407 -42.24 2.29 -16.17
CA GLU A 407 -43.47 2.05 -15.34
C GLU A 407 -43.71 0.55 -15.06
N LEU A 408 -42.74 -0.31 -15.45
CA LEU A 408 -42.87 -1.75 -15.23
C LEU A 408 -42.94 -2.08 -13.72
N PRO A 409 -44.02 -2.73 -13.27
CA PRO A 409 -44.11 -3.12 -11.89
C PRO A 409 -43.10 -4.23 -11.58
N ILE A 410 -42.16 -3.93 -10.70
CA ILE A 410 -41.31 -4.96 -10.10
C ILE A 410 -42.19 -5.88 -9.24
N PRO A 411 -42.00 -7.23 -9.27
CA PRO A 411 -42.74 -8.15 -8.40
C PRO A 411 -42.65 -7.70 -6.93
N ALA A 412 -43.80 -7.75 -6.25
CA ALA A 412 -43.92 -7.26 -4.86
C ALA A 412 -42.83 -7.84 -3.93
N ALA A 413 -42.52 -9.13 -4.05
CA ALA A 413 -41.48 -9.79 -3.27
C ALA A 413 -40.08 -9.18 -3.52
N ALA A 414 -39.74 -8.92 -4.78
CA ALA A 414 -38.46 -8.30 -5.13
C ALA A 414 -38.39 -6.85 -4.64
N ARG A 415 -39.47 -6.11 -4.74
CA ARG A 415 -39.60 -4.75 -4.21
C ARG A 415 -39.40 -4.70 -2.70
N ILE A 416 -40.10 -5.60 -1.96
CA ILE A 416 -39.94 -5.71 -0.51
C ILE A 416 -38.50 -6.06 -0.16
N GLY A 417 -37.86 -7.01 -0.88
CA GLY A 417 -36.49 -7.38 -0.65
C GLY A 417 -35.52 -6.20 -0.87
N LEU A 418 -35.70 -5.41 -1.94
CA LEU A 418 -34.88 -4.21 -2.20
C LEU A 418 -35.09 -3.15 -1.10
N ILE A 419 -36.30 -2.92 -0.66
CA ILE A 419 -36.61 -1.99 0.43
C ILE A 419 -35.95 -2.49 1.72
N ALA A 420 -36.09 -3.76 2.07
CA ALA A 420 -35.51 -4.33 3.29
C ALA A 420 -33.98 -4.20 3.28
N VAL A 421 -33.30 -4.63 2.21
CA VAL A 421 -31.83 -4.51 2.10
C VAL A 421 -31.38 -3.05 2.18
N THR A 422 -32.03 -2.16 1.45
CA THR A 422 -31.65 -0.74 1.41
C THR A 422 -31.78 -0.09 2.79
N TYR A 423 -32.94 -0.27 3.45
CA TYR A 423 -33.15 0.34 4.77
C TYR A 423 -32.35 -0.33 5.88
N SER A 424 -32.01 -1.63 5.76
CA SER A 424 -31.07 -2.27 6.68
C SER A 424 -29.66 -1.68 6.58
N VAL A 425 -29.18 -1.46 5.36
CA VAL A 425 -27.88 -0.81 5.15
C VAL A 425 -27.92 0.63 5.66
N LEU A 426 -28.99 1.37 5.37
CA LEU A 426 -29.14 2.75 5.83
C LEU A 426 -29.21 2.84 7.36
N ALA A 427 -29.96 1.93 8.00
CA ALA A 427 -30.03 1.81 9.45
C ALA A 427 -28.65 1.50 10.06
N LEU A 428 -27.91 0.57 9.44
CA LEU A 428 -26.56 0.25 9.88
C LEU A 428 -25.61 1.47 9.77
N ILE A 429 -25.64 2.20 8.67
CA ILE A 429 -24.90 3.45 8.51
C ILE A 429 -25.31 4.46 9.60
N ALA A 430 -26.61 4.67 9.79
CA ALA A 430 -27.12 5.60 10.80
C ALA A 430 -26.67 5.22 12.21
N VAL A 431 -26.71 3.93 12.57
CA VAL A 431 -26.26 3.43 13.88
C VAL A 431 -24.76 3.62 14.04
N VAL A 432 -23.94 3.31 13.00
CA VAL A 432 -22.48 3.53 13.01
C VAL A 432 -22.16 4.99 13.31
N TYR A 433 -22.80 5.93 12.62
CA TYR A 433 -22.54 7.37 12.84
C TYR A 433 -23.14 7.90 14.14
N ALA A 434 -24.31 7.42 14.53
CA ALA A 434 -24.90 7.74 15.83
C ALA A 434 -23.98 7.30 16.98
N THR A 435 -23.36 6.13 16.85
CA THR A 435 -22.40 5.62 17.86
C THR A 435 -21.17 6.53 18.00
N VAL A 436 -20.64 7.04 16.91
CA VAL A 436 -19.52 8.01 16.96
C VAL A 436 -19.96 9.27 17.67
N VAL A 437 -21.12 9.83 17.29
CA VAL A 437 -21.65 11.07 17.91
C VAL A 437 -21.93 10.83 19.39
N VAL A 438 -22.65 9.78 19.74
CA VAL A 438 -22.96 9.46 21.15
C VAL A 438 -21.67 9.17 21.93
N GLY A 439 -20.76 8.37 21.34
CA GLY A 439 -19.47 8.02 21.97
C GLY A 439 -18.61 9.23 22.29
N SER A 440 -18.72 10.32 21.51
CA SER A 440 -18.00 11.57 21.79
C SER A 440 -18.49 12.32 23.03
N PHE A 441 -19.68 11.99 23.54
CA PHE A 441 -20.28 12.54 24.75
C PHE A 441 -20.28 11.57 25.94
N VAL A 442 -19.71 10.39 25.77
CA VAL A 442 -19.61 9.36 26.82
C VAL A 442 -18.23 9.41 27.46
N ARG A 443 -18.18 9.28 28.79
CA ARG A 443 -16.92 9.35 29.56
C ARG A 443 -16.00 8.15 29.26
N MET A 444 -16.54 6.94 29.25
CA MET A 444 -15.79 5.75 28.90
C MET A 444 -16.73 4.71 28.30
N TRP A 445 -16.59 4.45 27.01
CA TRP A 445 -17.43 3.50 26.30
C TRP A 445 -17.25 2.07 26.84
N GLY A 446 -18.35 1.39 27.09
CA GLY A 446 -18.37 0.03 27.64
C GLY A 446 -18.28 -0.05 29.19
N VAL A 447 -17.96 1.06 29.89
CA VAL A 447 -17.78 1.07 31.33
C VAL A 447 -18.60 2.15 32.02
N ASP A 448 -18.53 3.39 31.55
CA ASP A 448 -19.20 4.56 32.15
C ASP A 448 -19.86 5.40 31.06
N TYR A 449 -21.15 5.23 30.90
CA TYR A 449 -21.97 5.94 29.92
C TYR A 449 -22.42 7.32 30.37
N SER A 450 -21.88 7.85 31.47
CA SER A 450 -22.22 9.19 31.94
C SER A 450 -21.83 10.25 30.89
N PHE A 451 -22.69 11.27 30.77
CA PHE A 451 -22.51 12.38 29.82
C PHE A 451 -21.30 13.22 30.23
N THR A 452 -20.43 13.53 29.24
CA THR A 452 -19.30 14.43 29.41
C THR A 452 -19.08 15.32 28.20
N LEU A 453 -18.66 16.55 28.43
CA LEU A 453 -18.12 17.47 27.43
C LEU A 453 -16.59 17.61 27.55
N GLY A 454 -15.98 16.88 28.49
CA GLY A 454 -14.58 17.00 28.81
C GLY A 454 -13.64 16.79 27.61
N TRP A 455 -14.00 15.91 26.68
CA TRP A 455 -13.22 15.65 25.46
C TRP A 455 -13.08 16.86 24.53
N TYR A 456 -13.94 17.86 24.66
CA TYR A 456 -13.95 19.08 23.84
C TYR A 456 -13.20 20.26 24.50
N PHE A 457 -12.72 20.11 25.77
CA PHE A 457 -12.05 21.17 26.48
C PHE A 457 -10.57 20.84 26.76
N PRO A 458 -9.67 21.85 26.69
CA PRO A 458 -8.21 21.67 26.81
C PRO A 458 -7.73 21.06 28.13
N GLU A 459 -8.52 21.13 29.20
CA GLU A 459 -8.16 20.59 30.52
C GLU A 459 -7.91 19.07 30.52
N TYR A 460 -8.51 18.34 29.58
CA TYR A 460 -8.28 16.90 29.44
C TYR A 460 -6.97 16.54 28.68
N ALA A 461 -6.42 17.45 27.91
CA ALA A 461 -5.17 17.22 27.20
C ALA A 461 -3.96 17.08 28.14
N ASN A 462 -4.07 17.60 29.39
CA ASN A 462 -2.99 17.59 30.37
C ASN A 462 -3.06 16.43 31.38
N THR A 463 -4.13 15.63 31.39
CA THR A 463 -4.31 14.55 32.37
C THR A 463 -4.13 13.15 31.77
N ALA A 464 -3.89 13.04 30.47
CA ALA A 464 -3.65 11.81 29.72
C ALA A 464 -2.16 11.61 29.35
N GLY A 465 -1.24 12.26 30.10
CA GLY A 465 0.21 12.09 29.96
C GLY A 465 0.75 11.07 30.95
#